data_0ede2e0c44e95f12a2b2a5a879da4bf3
#
_entry.id   0ede2e0c44e95f12a2b2a5a879da4bf3
#
_cell.length_a   1.000
_cell.length_b   1.000
_cell.length_c   1.000
_cell.angle_alpha   90.00
_cell.angle_beta   90.00
_cell.angle_gamma   90.00
#
_symmetry.space_group_name_H-M   'P 1'
#
loop_
_entity.id
_entity.type
_entity.pdbx_description
1 polymer ?
#
loop_
_entity_poly.entity_id
_entity_poly.type
_entity_poly.pdbx_seq_one_letter_code
_entity_poly.pdbx_strand_id
1 'polypeptide(L)'
;YYYPGTKHYAEHTYQYSAEMMDFLVDETNTTYPWTTYANVPVQEFLYGAMENTTATIFSDFFYQDERAFPDKNYVDINAHELTHQWFGDYITAWSGSSHWLQESFATYYAKKIRQKISGDDYYHWKRREEMNTAFDADSKNNLPVGHSGAGSPRVYQKGSIVIDMLR
;
A
#
# COMPACT_ATOMS: atom_id res chain seq x y z
N TYR A 1 -10.00 14.99 1.08
CA TYR A 1 -9.71 16.45 1.10
C TYR A 1 -9.02 16.88 -0.18
N TYR A 2 -8.96 18.19 -0.43
CA TYR A 2 -8.24 18.81 -1.56
C TYR A 2 -8.02 20.29 -1.29
N TYR A 3 -6.98 20.86 -1.87
CA TYR A 3 -6.77 22.30 -1.85
C TYR A 3 -7.71 23.03 -2.80
N PRO A 4 -8.06 24.30 -2.55
CA PRO A 4 -8.84 25.09 -3.50
C PRO A 4 -8.27 25.03 -4.92
N GLY A 5 -9.09 24.69 -5.90
CA GLY A 5 -8.69 24.54 -7.31
C GLY A 5 -8.10 23.20 -7.71
N THR A 6 -7.86 22.27 -6.77
CA THR A 6 -7.25 20.95 -7.08
C THR A 6 -8.23 19.78 -7.00
N LYS A 7 -9.54 20.05 -6.91
CA LYS A 7 -10.57 19.01 -6.78
C LYS A 7 -10.47 17.93 -7.85
N HIS A 8 -10.30 18.32 -9.10
CA HIS A 8 -10.23 17.40 -10.24
C HIS A 8 -9.02 16.43 -10.13
N TYR A 9 -7.87 16.88 -9.62
CA TYR A 9 -6.73 15.99 -9.36
C TYR A 9 -7.05 14.99 -8.26
N ALA A 10 -7.68 15.44 -7.16
CA ALA A 10 -8.04 14.55 -6.06
C ALA A 10 -9.05 13.47 -6.50
N GLU A 11 -10.05 13.85 -7.30
CA GLU A 11 -11.07 12.93 -7.83
C GLU A 11 -10.43 11.82 -8.67
N HIS A 12 -9.46 12.13 -9.53
CA HIS A 12 -8.77 11.12 -10.33
C HIS A 12 -7.76 10.32 -9.52
N THR A 13 -6.97 10.98 -8.68
CA THR A 13 -5.94 10.31 -7.88
C THR A 13 -6.54 9.25 -6.94
N TYR A 14 -7.67 9.55 -6.32
CA TYR A 14 -8.29 8.71 -5.28
C TYR A 14 -9.56 7.98 -5.73
N GLN A 15 -9.82 7.90 -7.04
CA GLN A 15 -11.08 7.40 -7.60
C GLN A 15 -11.44 5.96 -7.17
N TYR A 16 -10.47 5.13 -6.87
CA TYR A 16 -10.69 3.73 -6.47
C TYR A 16 -10.79 3.52 -4.95
N SER A 17 -10.70 4.57 -4.12
CA SER A 17 -10.62 4.40 -2.66
C SER A 17 -11.84 3.68 -2.07
N ALA A 18 -13.04 3.91 -2.58
CA ALA A 18 -14.24 3.20 -2.16
C ALA A 18 -14.21 1.71 -2.54
N GLU A 19 -13.84 1.40 -3.80
CA GLU A 19 -13.71 0.02 -4.29
C GLU A 19 -12.63 -0.77 -3.53
N MET A 20 -11.53 -0.11 -3.17
CA MET A 20 -10.46 -0.69 -2.35
C MET A 20 -10.96 -1.00 -0.94
N MET A 21 -11.74 -0.10 -0.34
CA MET A 21 -12.36 -0.30 0.97
C MET A 21 -13.28 -1.52 0.96
N ASP A 22 -14.19 -1.61 0.00
CA ASP A 22 -15.11 -2.74 -0.16
C ASP A 22 -14.33 -4.04 -0.35
N PHE A 23 -13.28 -4.03 -1.18
CA PHE A 23 -12.41 -5.19 -1.38
C PHE A 23 -11.78 -5.67 -0.08
N LEU A 24 -11.24 -4.77 0.74
CA LEU A 24 -10.58 -5.12 2.01
C LEU A 24 -11.59 -5.67 3.03
N VAL A 25 -12.78 -5.10 3.10
CA VAL A 25 -13.87 -5.62 3.97
C VAL A 25 -14.23 -7.04 3.57
N ASP A 26 -14.45 -7.29 2.28
CA ASP A 26 -14.82 -8.62 1.77
C ASP A 26 -13.69 -9.63 1.96
N GLU A 27 -12.46 -9.26 1.62
CA GLU A 27 -11.30 -10.14 1.63
C GLU A 27 -10.86 -10.53 3.04
N THR A 28 -10.92 -9.58 3.99
CA THR A 28 -10.56 -9.83 5.39
C THR A 28 -11.72 -10.36 6.24
N ASN A 29 -12.93 -10.36 5.68
CA ASN A 29 -14.19 -10.64 6.40
C ASN A 29 -14.29 -9.80 7.68
N THR A 30 -13.80 -8.59 7.66
CA THR A 30 -13.76 -7.67 8.81
C THR A 30 -14.19 -6.28 8.36
N THR A 31 -15.21 -5.73 9.01
CA THR A 31 -15.66 -4.37 8.72
C THR A 31 -14.55 -3.35 8.94
N TYR A 32 -14.63 -2.23 8.24
CA TYR A 32 -13.71 -1.12 8.49
C TYR A 32 -13.73 -0.72 9.98
N PRO A 33 -12.58 -0.69 10.67
CA PRO A 33 -12.56 -0.60 12.14
C PRO A 33 -12.91 0.78 12.69
N TRP A 34 -12.99 1.80 11.83
CA TRP A 34 -13.16 3.20 12.21
C TRP A 34 -14.45 3.78 11.64
N THR A 35 -14.81 4.99 12.03
CA THR A 35 -16.07 5.65 11.61
C THR A 35 -15.94 6.45 10.32
N THR A 36 -14.73 6.89 9.98
CA THR A 36 -14.46 7.75 8.82
C THR A 36 -13.13 7.41 8.19
N TYR A 37 -12.98 7.69 6.91
CA TYR A 37 -11.70 7.61 6.21
C TYR A 37 -11.52 8.83 5.31
N ALA A 38 -10.31 9.34 5.22
CA ALA A 38 -9.95 10.47 4.39
C ALA A 38 -8.59 10.31 3.73
N ASN A 39 -8.49 10.67 2.46
CA ASN A 39 -7.21 10.94 1.81
C ASN A 39 -6.90 12.44 1.95
N VAL A 40 -5.75 12.77 2.50
CA VAL A 40 -5.33 14.13 2.83
C VAL A 40 -4.05 14.47 2.08
N PRO A 41 -4.13 15.23 0.98
CA PRO A 41 -2.93 15.70 0.29
C PRO A 41 -2.22 16.77 1.13
N VAL A 42 -0.90 16.69 1.19
CA VAL A 42 -0.04 17.63 1.93
C VAL A 42 1.12 18.07 1.04
N GLN A 43 1.36 19.38 0.99
CA GLN A 43 2.49 19.95 0.27
C GLN A 43 3.79 19.71 1.04
N GLU A 44 4.88 19.52 0.29
CA GLU A 44 6.23 19.32 0.85
C GLU A 44 6.34 18.14 1.83
N PHE A 45 5.51 17.08 1.64
CA PHE A 45 5.55 15.90 2.48
C PHE A 45 6.70 14.97 2.08
N LEU A 46 7.62 14.73 3.03
CA LEU A 46 8.90 14.03 2.75
C LEU A 46 8.75 12.54 2.44
N TYR A 47 7.74 11.88 2.99
CA TYR A 47 7.62 10.41 2.96
C TYR A 47 6.74 9.87 1.83
N GLY A 48 6.29 10.68 0.92
CA GLY A 48 5.34 10.22 -0.10
C GLY A 48 3.94 10.04 0.47
N ALA A 49 3.70 8.99 1.25
CA ALA A 49 2.45 8.77 1.97
C ALA A 49 2.69 8.28 3.40
N MET A 50 1.64 8.30 4.22
CA MET A 50 1.67 7.84 5.61
C MET A 50 0.26 7.45 6.05
N GLU A 51 0.15 6.30 6.68
CA GLU A 51 -1.09 5.62 7.04
C GLU A 51 -1.88 6.22 8.20
N ASN A 52 -1.66 7.46 8.59
CA ASN A 52 -2.35 8.07 9.74
C ASN A 52 -3.80 7.60 9.87
N THR A 53 -4.13 7.02 11.00
CA THR A 53 -5.42 6.40 11.28
C THR A 53 -6.58 7.31 10.89
N THR A 54 -7.48 6.85 10.03
CA THR A 54 -8.64 7.56 9.46
C THR A 54 -8.34 8.75 8.55
N ALA A 55 -7.08 9.18 8.42
CA ALA A 55 -6.70 10.38 7.68
C ALA A 55 -5.33 10.20 7.00
N THR A 56 -5.26 9.24 6.07
CA THR A 56 -4.02 8.95 5.33
C THR A 56 -3.48 10.19 4.65
N ILE A 57 -2.22 10.50 4.92
CA ILE A 57 -1.52 11.64 4.33
C ILE A 57 -0.85 11.20 3.03
N PHE A 58 -0.99 12.01 1.99
CA PHE A 58 -0.31 11.84 0.71
C PHE A 58 0.42 13.10 0.31
N SER A 59 1.63 12.96 -0.22
CA SER A 59 2.28 14.06 -0.92
C SER A 59 1.43 14.50 -2.11
N ASP A 60 1.27 15.79 -2.32
CA ASP A 60 0.58 16.34 -3.50
C ASP A 60 1.32 16.03 -4.82
N PHE A 61 2.57 15.57 -4.75
CA PHE A 61 3.30 14.96 -5.87
C PHE A 61 2.52 13.81 -6.54
N PHE A 62 1.64 13.12 -5.80
CA PHE A 62 0.84 12.02 -6.33
C PHE A 62 -0.42 12.46 -7.09
N TYR A 63 -0.73 13.74 -7.12
CA TYR A 63 -1.84 14.25 -7.91
C TYR A 63 -1.67 13.96 -9.40
N GLN A 64 -2.69 13.36 -9.98
CA GLN A 64 -2.73 13.07 -11.41
C GLN A 64 -4.01 13.61 -12.02
N ASP A 65 -3.89 14.20 -13.21
CA ASP A 65 -5.05 14.56 -14.02
C ASP A 65 -5.55 13.35 -14.80
N GLU A 66 -6.73 13.48 -15.40
CA GLU A 66 -7.39 12.44 -16.19
C GLU A 66 -6.51 11.90 -17.32
N ARG A 67 -5.70 12.74 -17.95
CA ARG A 67 -4.85 12.35 -19.09
C ARG A 67 -3.59 11.61 -18.66
N ALA A 68 -3.02 12.00 -17.54
CA ALA A 68 -1.81 11.36 -17.00
C ALA A 68 -2.11 10.03 -16.31
N PHE A 69 -3.30 9.87 -15.73
CA PHE A 69 -3.67 8.74 -14.90
C PHE A 69 -3.52 7.36 -15.57
N PRO A 70 -3.84 7.15 -16.87
CA PRO A 70 -3.63 5.86 -17.52
C PRO A 70 -2.16 5.44 -17.59
N ASP A 71 -1.26 6.38 -17.82
CA ASP A 71 0.16 6.12 -17.99
C ASP A 71 0.94 6.12 -16.67
N LYS A 72 0.51 6.97 -15.75
CA LYS A 72 1.17 7.15 -14.45
C LYS A 72 0.11 7.38 -13.37
N ASN A 73 -0.01 6.43 -12.48
CA ASN A 73 -0.91 6.52 -11.33
C ASN A 73 -0.27 5.93 -10.07
N TYR A 74 -0.86 6.25 -8.95
CA TYR A 74 -0.37 5.83 -7.63
C TYR A 74 -1.41 4.99 -6.88
N VAL A 75 -2.18 4.21 -7.63
CA VAL A 75 -3.21 3.30 -7.10
C VAL A 75 -2.61 2.30 -6.10
N ASP A 76 -1.40 1.79 -6.36
CA ASP A 76 -0.72 0.87 -5.45
C ASP A 76 -0.42 1.50 -4.08
N ILE A 77 0.00 2.78 -4.08
CA ILE A 77 0.30 3.52 -2.85
C ILE A 77 -1.00 3.78 -2.09
N ASN A 78 -2.05 4.23 -2.77
CA ASN A 78 -3.36 4.42 -2.13
C ASN A 78 -3.88 3.12 -1.50
N ALA A 79 -3.77 2.00 -2.21
CA ALA A 79 -4.16 0.68 -1.71
C ALA A 79 -3.29 0.23 -0.52
N HIS A 80 -1.98 0.51 -0.55
CA HIS A 80 -1.05 0.21 0.53
C HIS A 80 -1.45 0.95 1.82
N GLU A 81 -1.56 2.26 1.75
CA GLU A 81 -1.91 3.11 2.89
C GLU A 81 -3.32 2.81 3.44
N LEU A 82 -4.26 2.50 2.56
CA LEU A 82 -5.60 2.10 3.01
C LEU A 82 -5.58 0.76 3.76
N THR A 83 -4.76 -0.19 3.30
CA THR A 83 -4.63 -1.50 3.97
C THR A 83 -4.09 -1.37 5.38
N HIS A 84 -3.24 -0.41 5.64
CA HIS A 84 -2.72 -0.14 6.97
C HIS A 84 -3.80 0.19 7.99
N GLN A 85 -4.97 0.65 7.58
CA GLN A 85 -6.09 0.89 8.50
C GLN A 85 -6.51 -0.39 9.25
N TRP A 86 -6.29 -1.59 8.68
CA TRP A 86 -6.44 -2.88 9.34
C TRP A 86 -5.10 -3.39 9.88
N PHE A 87 -4.05 -3.39 9.05
CA PHE A 87 -2.73 -3.97 9.34
C PHE A 87 -1.68 -2.89 9.61
N GLY A 88 -1.63 -2.41 10.79
CA GLY A 88 -0.79 -1.32 11.26
C GLY A 88 -1.51 -0.50 12.33
N ASP A 89 -2.70 0.02 11.99
CA ASP A 89 -3.49 0.88 12.87
C ASP A 89 -4.37 0.06 13.82
N TYR A 90 -5.17 -0.86 13.28
CA TYR A 90 -6.06 -1.69 14.10
C TYR A 90 -5.33 -2.89 14.72
N ILE A 91 -4.52 -3.59 13.93
CA ILE A 91 -3.64 -4.67 14.38
C ILE A 91 -2.21 -4.17 14.29
N THR A 92 -1.68 -3.68 15.39
CA THR A 92 -0.36 -3.04 15.44
C THR A 92 0.73 -4.03 15.88
N ALA A 93 1.91 -3.94 15.29
CA ALA A 93 3.06 -4.72 15.66
C ALA A 93 3.47 -4.47 17.12
N TRP A 94 3.67 -5.54 17.89
CA TRP A 94 4.09 -5.44 19.30
C TRP A 94 5.49 -4.86 19.48
N SER A 95 6.36 -5.04 18.49
CA SER A 95 7.76 -4.60 18.56
C SER A 95 8.30 -4.25 17.18
N GLY A 96 9.42 -3.54 17.12
CA GLY A 96 10.08 -3.21 15.86
C GLY A 96 10.48 -4.43 15.02
N SER A 97 10.78 -5.57 15.63
CA SER A 97 11.07 -6.82 14.91
C SER A 97 9.83 -7.44 14.23
N SER A 98 8.63 -7.05 14.65
CA SER A 98 7.37 -7.49 14.06
C SER A 98 6.77 -6.48 13.07
N HIS A 99 7.37 -5.30 12.93
CA HIS A 99 6.90 -4.23 12.04
C HIS A 99 6.76 -4.68 10.57
N TRP A 100 7.57 -5.66 10.13
CA TRP A 100 7.46 -6.23 8.80
C TRP A 100 6.06 -6.77 8.48
N LEU A 101 5.29 -7.23 9.47
CA LEU A 101 3.93 -7.72 9.26
C LEU A 101 3.02 -6.62 8.71
N GLN A 102 3.08 -5.42 9.28
CA GLN A 102 2.27 -4.28 8.82
C GLN A 102 2.57 -3.98 7.35
N GLU A 103 3.83 -3.76 7.02
CA GLU A 103 4.28 -3.42 5.67
C GLU A 103 4.06 -4.55 4.66
N SER A 104 4.30 -5.78 5.10
CA SER A 104 4.12 -6.95 4.24
C SER A 104 2.65 -7.18 3.88
N PHE A 105 1.73 -7.06 4.85
CA PHE A 105 0.29 -7.15 4.58
C PHE A 105 -0.19 -6.00 3.71
N ALA A 106 0.25 -4.77 3.97
CA ALA A 106 -0.10 -3.61 3.14
C ALA A 106 0.38 -3.79 1.69
N THR A 107 1.62 -4.25 1.50
CA THR A 107 2.17 -4.54 0.16
C THR A 107 1.44 -5.69 -0.52
N TYR A 108 1.12 -6.76 0.20
CA TYR A 108 0.38 -7.90 -0.33
C TYR A 108 -1.02 -7.51 -0.80
N TYR A 109 -1.79 -6.82 0.05
CA TYR A 109 -3.16 -6.43 -0.32
C TYR A 109 -3.19 -5.32 -1.37
N ALA A 110 -2.23 -4.41 -1.40
CA ALA A 110 -2.10 -3.46 -2.51
C ALA A 110 -2.00 -4.18 -3.86
N LYS A 111 -1.18 -5.23 -3.95
CA LYS A 111 -1.06 -6.08 -5.14
C LYS A 111 -2.37 -6.81 -5.46
N LYS A 112 -3.10 -7.32 -4.45
CA LYS A 112 -4.39 -7.99 -4.63
C LYS A 112 -5.51 -7.04 -5.09
N ILE A 113 -5.58 -5.86 -4.51
CA ILE A 113 -6.47 -4.79 -4.95
C ILE A 113 -6.18 -4.43 -6.40
N ARG A 114 -4.89 -4.28 -6.73
CA ARG A 114 -4.46 -3.96 -8.08
C ARG A 114 -4.79 -5.08 -9.08
N GLN A 115 -4.74 -6.34 -8.65
CA GLN A 115 -5.22 -7.48 -9.44
C GLN A 115 -6.69 -7.30 -9.82
N LYS A 116 -7.54 -6.91 -8.88
CA LYS A 116 -8.97 -6.64 -9.14
C LYS A 116 -9.18 -5.50 -10.13
N ILE A 117 -8.41 -4.43 -10.01
CA ILE A 117 -8.55 -3.22 -10.86
C ILE A 117 -7.92 -3.40 -12.24
N SER A 118 -6.76 -4.04 -12.33
CA SER A 118 -5.91 -4.07 -13.54
C SER A 118 -5.71 -5.46 -14.13
N GLY A 119 -6.25 -6.50 -13.50
CA GLY A 119 -6.20 -7.88 -13.98
C GLY A 119 -4.97 -8.68 -13.55
N ASP A 120 -4.99 -9.97 -13.95
CA ASP A 120 -3.99 -10.96 -13.52
C ASP A 120 -2.59 -10.70 -14.08
N ASP A 121 -2.49 -10.15 -15.28
CA ASP A 121 -1.20 -9.84 -15.90
C ASP A 121 -0.40 -8.85 -15.06
N TYR A 122 -1.07 -7.80 -14.54
CA TYR A 122 -0.44 -6.86 -13.63
C TYR A 122 0.03 -7.54 -12.34
N TYR A 123 -0.82 -8.38 -11.74
CA TYR A 123 -0.49 -9.13 -10.53
C TYR A 123 0.75 -10.01 -10.71
N HIS A 124 0.79 -10.79 -11.79
CA HIS A 124 1.92 -11.69 -12.06
C HIS A 124 3.22 -10.93 -12.38
N TRP A 125 3.11 -9.82 -13.10
CA TRP A 125 4.24 -8.93 -13.34
C TRP A 125 4.79 -8.36 -12.03
N LYS A 126 3.93 -7.78 -11.20
CA LYS A 126 4.30 -7.18 -9.91
C LYS A 126 4.90 -8.20 -8.95
N ARG A 127 4.29 -9.38 -8.87
CA ARG A 127 4.81 -10.50 -8.08
C ARG A 127 6.22 -10.89 -8.51
N ARG A 128 6.49 -10.92 -9.81
CA ARG A 128 7.84 -11.22 -10.34
C ARG A 128 8.84 -10.13 -9.96
N GLU A 129 8.47 -8.86 -10.03
CA GLU A 129 9.32 -7.75 -9.59
C GLU A 129 9.66 -7.85 -8.11
N GLU A 130 8.67 -8.11 -7.27
CA GLU A 130 8.88 -8.30 -5.84
C GLU A 130 9.82 -9.48 -5.54
N MET A 131 9.66 -10.61 -6.24
CA MET A 131 10.55 -11.76 -6.11
C MET A 131 12.00 -11.41 -6.49
N ASN A 132 12.20 -10.73 -7.62
CA ASN A 132 13.54 -10.31 -8.05
C ASN A 132 14.18 -9.38 -7.01
N THR A 133 13.44 -8.41 -6.50
CA THR A 133 13.90 -7.49 -5.46
C THR A 133 14.30 -8.24 -4.17
N ALA A 134 13.51 -9.24 -3.77
CA ALA A 134 13.81 -10.06 -2.61
C ALA A 134 15.07 -10.91 -2.81
N PHE A 135 15.23 -11.54 -3.98
CA PHE A 135 16.42 -12.33 -4.32
C PHE A 135 17.68 -11.48 -4.41
N ASP A 136 17.60 -10.28 -5.00
CA ASP A 136 18.72 -9.34 -5.06
C ASP A 136 19.18 -8.90 -3.65
N ALA A 137 18.22 -8.69 -2.76
CA ALA A 137 18.54 -8.37 -1.38
C ALA A 137 19.21 -9.56 -0.66
N ASP A 138 18.67 -10.77 -0.82
CA ASP A 138 19.18 -11.97 -0.16
C ASP A 138 20.55 -12.43 -0.72
N SER A 139 20.84 -12.12 -1.99
CA SER A 139 22.16 -12.38 -2.57
C SER A 139 23.30 -11.59 -1.89
N LYS A 140 22.98 -10.44 -1.30
CA LYS A 140 23.94 -9.57 -0.60
C LYS A 140 24.17 -10.04 0.85
N ASN A 141 23.11 -10.38 1.53
CA ASN A 141 23.13 -10.98 2.88
C ASN A 141 21.79 -11.67 3.13
N ASN A 142 21.80 -12.89 3.59
CA ASN A 142 20.58 -13.69 3.79
C ASN A 142 19.95 -13.41 5.16
N LEU A 143 19.33 -12.25 5.32
CA LEU A 143 18.65 -11.85 6.55
C LEU A 143 17.16 -12.24 6.55
N PRO A 144 16.61 -12.69 7.67
CA PRO A 144 15.17 -12.91 7.79
C PRO A 144 14.38 -11.58 7.79
N VAL A 145 13.11 -11.62 7.42
CA VAL A 145 12.23 -10.43 7.33
C VAL A 145 12.10 -9.68 8.65
N GLY A 146 12.10 -10.38 9.78
CA GLY A 146 12.01 -9.79 11.13
C GLY A 146 13.35 -9.30 11.72
N HIS A 147 14.44 -9.33 10.95
CA HIS A 147 15.73 -8.84 11.42
C HIS A 147 15.79 -7.30 11.42
N SER A 148 16.37 -6.69 12.44
CA SER A 148 16.46 -5.23 12.56
C SER A 148 17.17 -4.54 11.38
N GLY A 149 18.06 -5.25 10.69
CA GLY A 149 18.76 -4.79 9.48
C GLY A 149 18.16 -5.32 8.18
N ALA A 150 16.92 -5.83 8.18
CA ALA A 150 16.30 -6.45 7.00
C ALA A 150 16.20 -5.50 5.80
N GLY A 151 15.91 -4.22 6.04
CA GLY A 151 15.72 -3.20 5.00
C GLY A 151 14.42 -3.36 4.21
N SER A 152 14.04 -2.31 3.48
CA SER A 152 12.76 -2.27 2.75
C SER A 152 12.53 -3.46 1.80
N PRO A 153 13.50 -3.95 1.00
CA PRO A 153 13.26 -5.08 0.10
C PRO A 153 12.77 -6.36 0.80
N ARG A 154 13.12 -6.55 2.07
CA ARG A 154 12.66 -7.71 2.84
C ARG A 154 11.36 -7.43 3.57
N VAL A 155 11.26 -6.26 4.18
CA VAL A 155 10.09 -5.85 4.95
C VAL A 155 8.86 -5.74 4.06
N TYR A 156 9.00 -5.17 2.87
CA TYR A 156 7.91 -4.98 1.90
C TYR A 156 7.79 -6.18 0.95
N GLN A 157 8.75 -6.37 0.06
CA GLN A 157 8.63 -7.32 -1.05
C GLN A 157 8.74 -8.77 -0.62
N LYS A 158 9.79 -9.15 0.12
CA LYS A 158 9.95 -10.54 0.59
C LYS A 158 8.82 -10.94 1.53
N GLY A 159 8.42 -10.05 2.45
CA GLY A 159 7.30 -10.32 3.35
C GLY A 159 5.97 -10.48 2.62
N SER A 160 5.68 -9.64 1.62
CA SER A 160 4.51 -9.79 0.75
C SER A 160 4.49 -11.16 0.04
N ILE A 161 5.64 -11.62 -0.48
CA ILE A 161 5.76 -12.94 -1.12
C ILE A 161 5.55 -14.06 -0.11
N VAL A 162 6.06 -13.94 1.12
CA VAL A 162 5.82 -14.95 2.17
C VAL A 162 4.33 -15.08 2.49
N ILE A 163 3.62 -13.96 2.61
CA ILE A 163 2.16 -13.96 2.83
C ILE A 163 1.43 -14.60 1.64
N ASP A 164 1.83 -14.27 0.41
CA ASP A 164 1.28 -14.84 -0.83
C ASP A 164 1.46 -16.37 -0.91
N MET A 165 2.52 -16.92 -0.32
CA MET A 165 2.76 -18.37 -0.26
C MET A 165 1.93 -19.09 0.81
N LEU A 166 1.43 -18.38 1.81
CA LEU A 166 0.64 -18.94 2.90
C LEU A 166 -0.86 -19.05 2.57
N ARG A 167 -1.31 -18.38 1.52
CA ARG A 167 -2.68 -18.40 1.03
C ARG A 167 -2.88 -19.55 0.05
#